data_939126b971d8229719a614754a9f9ad5
#
_entry.id   939126b971d8229719a614754a9f9ad5
#
_cell.length_a   1.000
_cell.length_b   1.000
_cell.length_c   1.000
_cell.angle_alpha   90.00
_cell.angle_beta   90.00
_cell.angle_gamma   90.00
#
_symmetry.space_group_name_H-M   'P 1'
#
loop_
_entity.id
_entity.type
_entity.pdbx_description
1 polymer ?
#
loop_
_entity_poly.entity_id
_entity_poly.type
_entity_poly.pdbx_seq_one_letter_code
_entity_poly.pdbx_strand_id
1 'polypeptide(L)' 'IVEGHTDSSGKEDKNLALSEERALTVRNYLISSSGLNDNQITSIGVGSIHPIVSNKTRRGRAQNRRIDIVISFKSDS' A
#
# COMPACT_ATOMS: atom_id res chain seq x y z
N ILE A 1 -8.89 -1.82 -2.44
CA ILE A 1 -7.77 -0.88 -2.60
C ILE A 1 -6.49 -1.51 -2.04
N VAL A 2 -5.44 -1.44 -2.80
CA VAL A 2 -4.10 -1.83 -2.38
C VAL A 2 -3.33 -0.56 -2.01
N GLU A 3 -2.94 -0.42 -0.75
CA GLU A 3 -2.26 0.77 -0.24
C GLU A 3 -0.80 0.46 0.09
N GLY A 4 0.13 1.18 -0.56
CA GLY A 4 1.54 1.07 -0.25
C GLY A 4 1.96 2.08 0.80
N HIS A 5 2.73 1.63 1.78
CA HIS A 5 3.23 2.44 2.89
C HIS A 5 4.74 2.33 3.01
N THR A 6 5.38 3.41 3.45
CA THR A 6 6.81 3.42 3.76
C THR A 6 7.03 3.87 5.21
N ASP A 7 8.26 3.72 5.70
CA ASP A 7 8.67 4.41 6.91
C ASP A 7 9.01 5.87 6.59
N SER A 8 9.41 6.65 7.59
CA SER A 8 9.70 8.08 7.43
C SER A 8 11.14 8.37 6.98
N SER A 9 11.92 7.37 6.63
CA SER A 9 13.30 7.56 6.20
C SER A 9 13.37 8.16 4.80
N GLY A 10 14.31 9.08 4.57
CA GLY A 10 14.52 9.68 3.27
C GLY A 10 13.50 10.76 2.94
N LYS A 11 13.40 11.08 1.64
CA LYS A 11 12.53 12.16 1.17
C LYS A 11 11.12 11.65 0.91
N GLU A 12 10.13 12.46 1.28
CA GLU A 12 8.72 12.07 1.16
C GLU A 12 8.28 11.85 -0.29
N ASP A 13 8.78 12.65 -1.23
CA ASP A 13 8.45 12.46 -2.64
C ASP A 13 8.93 11.09 -3.18
N LYS A 14 10.11 10.65 -2.74
CA LYS A 14 10.63 9.33 -3.10
C LYS A 14 9.84 8.22 -2.41
N ASN A 15 9.46 8.42 -1.15
CA ASN A 15 8.64 7.47 -0.41
C ASN A 15 7.27 7.30 -1.06
N LEU A 16 6.66 8.41 -1.50
CA LEU A 16 5.38 8.36 -2.19
C LEU A 16 5.50 7.57 -3.49
N ALA A 17 6.48 7.87 -4.32
CA ALA A 17 6.69 7.17 -5.58
C ALA A 17 6.96 5.67 -5.38
N LEU A 18 7.78 5.33 -4.39
CA LEU A 18 8.09 3.93 -4.06
C LEU A 18 6.84 3.18 -3.59
N SER A 19 6.03 3.82 -2.75
CA SER A 19 4.80 3.20 -2.23
C SER A 19 3.78 2.97 -3.34
N GLU A 20 3.67 3.90 -4.31
CA GLU A 20 2.81 3.73 -5.48
C GLU A 20 3.26 2.56 -6.34
N GLU A 21 4.56 2.45 -6.60
CA GLU A 21 5.13 1.36 -7.40
C GLU A 21 4.90 0.00 -6.75
N ARG A 22 5.12 -0.09 -5.44
CA ARG A 22 4.90 -1.34 -4.70
C ARG A 22 3.43 -1.74 -4.68
N ALA A 23 2.55 -0.78 -4.47
CA ALA A 23 1.11 -1.03 -4.46
C ALA A 23 0.63 -1.52 -5.84
N LEU A 24 1.14 -0.91 -6.91
CA LEU A 24 0.81 -1.31 -8.27
C LEU A 24 1.29 -2.73 -8.58
N THR A 25 2.47 -3.09 -8.14
CA THR A 25 3.02 -4.44 -8.33
C THR A 25 2.14 -5.49 -7.65
N VAL A 26 1.71 -5.23 -6.42
CA VAL A 26 0.81 -6.14 -5.69
C VAL A 26 -0.55 -6.22 -6.37
N ARG A 27 -1.10 -5.08 -6.80
CA ARG A 27 -2.36 -5.03 -7.54
C ARG A 27 -2.31 -5.91 -8.79
N ASN A 28 -1.27 -5.75 -9.60
CA ASN A 28 -1.13 -6.51 -10.84
C ASN A 28 -1.00 -8.00 -10.57
N TYR A 29 -0.29 -8.38 -9.51
CA TYR A 29 -0.20 -9.77 -9.09
C TYR A 29 -1.57 -10.33 -8.70
N LEU A 30 -2.36 -9.58 -7.93
CA LEU A 30 -3.69 -10.01 -7.50
C LEU A 30 -4.64 -10.18 -8.69
N ILE A 31 -4.57 -9.28 -9.67
CA ILE A 31 -5.39 -9.41 -10.89
C ILE A 31 -5.02 -10.68 -11.66
N SER A 32 -3.73 -10.92 -11.87
CA SER A 32 -3.30 -12.08 -12.66
C SER A 32 -3.55 -13.41 -11.95
N SER A 33 -3.55 -13.44 -10.62
CA SER A 33 -3.70 -14.69 -9.87
C SER A 33 -5.14 -14.99 -9.44
N SER A 34 -6.02 -13.97 -9.37
CA SER A 34 -7.38 -14.13 -8.85
C SER A 34 -8.48 -14.02 -9.91
N GLY A 35 -8.13 -13.58 -11.12
CA GLY A 35 -9.13 -13.37 -12.17
C GLY A 35 -9.97 -12.11 -11.99
N LEU A 36 -9.62 -11.23 -11.07
CA LEU A 36 -10.29 -9.94 -10.91
C LEU A 36 -10.04 -9.06 -12.14
N ASN A 37 -11.01 -8.20 -12.46
CA ASN A 37 -10.87 -7.23 -13.53
C ASN A 37 -10.12 -5.99 -13.05
N ASP A 38 -9.52 -5.26 -13.98
CA ASP A 38 -8.78 -4.03 -13.68
C ASP A 38 -9.61 -2.99 -12.93
N ASN A 39 -10.91 -2.94 -13.18
CA ASN A 39 -11.80 -1.97 -12.56
C ASN A 39 -12.31 -2.39 -11.17
N GLN A 40 -11.99 -3.58 -10.70
CA GLN A 40 -12.41 -4.07 -9.39
C GLN A 40 -11.38 -3.80 -8.29
N ILE A 41 -10.16 -3.43 -8.65
CA ILE A 41 -9.08 -3.25 -7.70
C ILE A 41 -8.24 -2.06 -8.13
N THR A 42 -7.98 -1.16 -7.18
CA THR A 42 -7.14 0.02 -7.40
C THR A 42 -5.94 -0.01 -6.46
N SER A 43 -4.88 0.68 -6.85
CA SER A 43 -3.68 0.82 -6.04
C SER A 43 -3.40 2.29 -5.78
N ILE A 44 -2.95 2.60 -4.57
CA ILE A 44 -2.48 3.93 -4.20
C ILE A 44 -1.23 3.81 -3.36
N GLY A 45 -0.38 4.83 -3.44
CA GLY A 45 0.75 4.97 -2.56
C GLY A 45 0.52 6.16 -1.64
N VAL A 46 0.72 5.96 -0.36
CA VAL A 46 0.52 7.03 0.64
C VAL A 46 1.83 7.45 1.32
N GLY A 47 2.96 6.87 0.90
CA GLY A 47 4.24 7.22 1.49
C GLY A 47 4.28 6.91 2.99
N SER A 48 4.77 7.85 3.78
CA SER A 48 4.98 7.66 5.23
C SER A 48 3.90 8.30 6.10
N ILE A 49 2.79 8.77 5.53
CA ILE A 49 1.83 9.60 6.27
C ILE A 49 0.89 8.82 7.20
N HIS A 50 0.86 7.49 7.11
CA HIS A 50 0.00 6.66 7.95
C HIS A 50 0.79 5.54 8.65
N PRO A 51 1.67 5.89 9.60
CA PRO A 51 2.39 4.87 10.35
C PRO A 51 1.46 4.11 11.32
N ILE A 52 1.70 2.81 11.48
CA ILE A 52 0.96 2.01 12.46
C ILE A 52 1.71 1.93 13.79
N VAL A 53 3.01 2.20 13.78
CA VAL A 53 3.87 2.22 14.96
C VAL A 53 4.87 3.36 14.82
N SER A 54 5.64 3.64 15.87
CA SER A 54 6.64 4.70 15.84
C SER A 54 7.73 4.42 14.83
N ASN A 55 8.13 5.44 14.06
CA ASN A 55 9.30 5.41 13.16
C ASN A 55 10.63 5.63 13.88
N LYS A 56 10.61 5.81 15.21
CA LYS A 56 11.84 6.06 16.00
C LYS A 56 12.72 4.84 16.14
N THR A 57 12.17 3.64 15.99
CA THR A 57 12.91 2.40 16.11
C THR A 57 13.04 1.72 14.77
N ARG A 58 14.12 0.92 14.59
CA ARG A 58 14.29 0.11 13.39
C ARG A 58 13.14 -0.86 13.20
N ARG A 59 12.69 -1.49 14.29
CA ARG A 59 11.59 -2.45 14.26
C ARG A 59 10.28 -1.78 13.83
N GLY A 60 10.01 -0.58 14.37
CA GLY A 60 8.81 0.18 14.00
C GLY A 60 8.84 0.60 12.54
N ARG A 61 9.99 1.07 12.05
CA ARG A 61 10.14 1.42 10.64
C ARG A 61 9.89 0.21 9.73
N ALA A 62 10.41 -0.96 10.11
CA ALA A 62 10.18 -2.18 9.33
C ALA A 62 8.69 -2.54 9.26
N GLN A 63 7.95 -2.35 10.34
CA GLN A 63 6.51 -2.60 10.37
C GLN A 63 5.72 -1.59 9.54
N ASN A 64 6.21 -0.35 9.44
CA ASN A 64 5.56 0.69 8.63
C ASN A 64 5.78 0.49 7.11
N ARG A 65 6.83 -0.21 6.71
CA ARG A 65 7.07 -0.58 5.31
C ARG A 65 6.18 -1.77 4.95
N ARG A 66 4.97 -1.49 4.51
CA ARG A 66 3.95 -2.53 4.33
C ARG A 66 3.02 -2.22 3.18
N ILE A 67 2.27 -3.23 2.78
CA ILE A 67 1.14 -3.12 1.87
C ILE A 67 -0.12 -3.48 2.66
N ASP A 68 -1.09 -2.60 2.65
CA ASP A 68 -2.40 -2.86 3.24
C ASP A 68 -3.40 -3.16 2.11
N ILE A 69 -4.19 -4.20 2.29
CA ILE A 69 -5.26 -4.53 1.35
C ILE A 69 -6.59 -4.24 2.05
N VAL A 70 -7.29 -3.26 1.52
CA VAL A 70 -8.59 -2.84 2.06
C VAL A 70 -9.68 -3.43 1.18
N ILE A 71 -10.51 -4.28 1.76
CA ILE A 71 -11.59 -4.95 1.06
C ILE A 71 -12.90 -4.24 1.40
N SER A 72 -13.60 -3.79 0.36
CA SER A 72 -14.92 -3.19 0.50
C SER A 72 -15.96 -4.11 -0.09
N PHE A 73 -17.04 -4.34 0.65
CA PHE A 73 -18.18 -5.11 0.15
C PHE A 73 -19.31 -4.15 -0.19
N LYS A 74 -19.79 -4.25 -1.43
CA LYS A 74 -20.93 -3.47 -1.85
C LYS A 74 -22.18 -4.28 -1.51
N SER A 75 -23.03 -3.68 -0.68
CA SER A 75 -24.29 -4.31 -0.32
C SER A 75 -25.27 -4.25 -1.50
N ASP A 76 -25.77 -5.40 -1.92
CA ASP A 76 -26.83 -5.49 -2.91
C ASP A 76 -28.17 -5.40 -2.19
N SER A 77 -28.57 -4.20 -1.90
CA SER A 77 -29.88 -3.99 -1.29
C SER A 77 -30.89 -3.49 -2.30
#